data_7fb2746f87e1ab61b5206963d181ee93
#
_entry.id   7fb2746f87e1ab61b5206963d181ee93
#
_cell.length_a   1.000
_cell.length_b   1.000
_cell.length_c   1.000
_cell.angle_alpha   90.00
_cell.angle_beta   90.00
_cell.angle_gamma   90.00
#
_symmetry.space_group_name_H-M   'P 1'
#
loop_
_entity.id
_entity.type
_entity.pdbx_description
1 polymer ?
#
loop_
_entity_poly.entity_id
_entity_poly.type
_entity_poly.pdbx_seq_one_letter_code
_entity_poly.pdbx_strand_id
1 'polypeptide(L)'
;MAVLVETVTDNRNRTVAEIRHVFTKFGGNLGSSGSVSYLFKKIGVITFEGIENKDELIDLAIETDIDDYEDDEKDMIFFTSSENFLKSIDVFKKNNYVPSSMEVEMQADTKVKLTDDDNDSFVKFLDALEELDDVQNVYSNLDY
;
A
#
# COMPACT_ATOMS: atom_id res chain seq x y z
N MET A 1 10.86 -11.23 7.15
CA MET A 1 9.75 -10.70 6.34
C MET A 1 8.62 -10.30 7.24
N ALA A 2 8.15 -9.09 7.13
CA ALA A 2 7.01 -8.59 7.89
C ALA A 2 5.80 -8.47 6.96
N VAL A 3 4.62 -8.90 7.43
CA VAL A 3 3.37 -8.84 6.70
C VAL A 3 2.32 -8.19 7.59
N LEU A 4 1.66 -7.17 7.09
CA LEU A 4 0.57 -6.48 7.75
C LEU A 4 -0.73 -6.79 7.02
N VAL A 5 -1.71 -7.32 7.73
CA VAL A 5 -3.02 -7.69 7.18
C VAL A 5 -4.08 -6.77 7.76
N GLU A 6 -4.75 -6.01 6.89
CA GLU A 6 -5.92 -5.21 7.27
C GLU A 6 -7.20 -6.01 7.07
N THR A 7 -8.03 -6.03 8.08
CA THR A 7 -9.29 -6.78 8.04
C THR A 7 -10.47 -5.89 8.41
N VAL A 8 -11.63 -6.24 7.83
CA VAL A 8 -12.93 -5.72 8.24
C VAL A 8 -13.79 -6.94 8.58
N THR A 9 -14.18 -7.07 9.83
CA THR A 9 -14.89 -8.27 10.29
C THR A 9 -15.92 -7.96 11.37
N ASP A 10 -17.00 -8.73 11.37
CA ASP A 10 -18.00 -8.78 12.43
C ASP A 10 -17.69 -9.86 13.47
N ASN A 11 -16.67 -10.68 13.22
CA ASN A 11 -16.23 -11.77 14.14
C ASN A 11 -14.70 -11.85 14.16
N ARG A 12 -14.11 -11.10 15.06
CA ARG A 12 -12.64 -11.02 15.19
C ARG A 12 -11.99 -12.36 15.48
N ASN A 13 -12.61 -13.19 16.32
CA ASN A 13 -12.05 -14.50 16.68
C ASN A 13 -11.98 -15.45 15.48
N ARG A 14 -13.00 -15.45 14.63
CA ARG A 14 -13.03 -16.22 13.39
C ARG A 14 -11.93 -15.75 12.44
N THR A 15 -11.85 -14.45 12.22
CA THR A 15 -10.87 -13.86 11.28
C THR A 15 -9.44 -14.13 11.74
N VAL A 16 -9.13 -13.95 13.01
CA VAL A 16 -7.80 -14.24 13.58
C VAL A 16 -7.44 -15.72 13.41
N ALA A 17 -8.40 -16.62 13.63
CA ALA A 17 -8.17 -18.07 13.45
C ALA A 17 -7.87 -18.44 12.00
N GLU A 18 -8.60 -17.87 11.06
CA GLU A 18 -8.40 -18.09 9.62
C GLU A 18 -7.03 -17.57 9.16
N ILE A 19 -6.66 -16.37 9.58
CA ILE A 19 -5.36 -15.77 9.23
C ILE A 19 -4.22 -16.58 9.86
N ARG A 20 -4.35 -16.97 11.12
CA ARG A 20 -3.34 -17.79 11.80
C ARG A 20 -3.13 -19.12 11.10
N HIS A 21 -4.21 -19.74 10.60
CA HIS A 21 -4.12 -20.98 9.84
C HIS A 21 -3.27 -20.79 8.57
N VAL A 22 -3.51 -19.73 7.82
CA VAL A 22 -2.72 -19.42 6.62
C VAL A 22 -1.26 -19.16 6.97
N PHE A 23 -0.98 -18.37 7.98
CA PHE A 23 0.41 -18.12 8.45
C PHE A 23 1.12 -19.41 8.81
N THR A 24 0.48 -20.26 9.59
CA THR A 24 1.07 -21.55 10.03
C THR A 24 1.33 -22.47 8.84
N LYS A 25 0.41 -22.54 7.88
CA LYS A 25 0.54 -23.36 6.67
C LYS A 25 1.78 -22.99 5.86
N PHE A 26 2.14 -21.73 5.82
CA PHE A 26 3.29 -21.22 5.06
C PHE A 26 4.54 -20.96 5.92
N GLY A 27 4.55 -21.47 7.15
CA GLY A 27 5.73 -21.40 8.03
C GLY A 27 5.94 -20.08 8.76
N GLY A 28 4.93 -19.22 8.77
CA GLY A 28 4.97 -17.95 9.49
C GLY A 28 4.32 -18.01 10.86
N ASN A 29 4.42 -16.91 11.59
CA ASN A 29 3.79 -16.74 12.90
C ASN A 29 2.97 -15.47 12.92
N LEU A 30 1.71 -15.59 13.36
CA LEU A 30 0.85 -14.44 13.60
C LEU A 30 1.15 -13.85 14.98
N GLY A 31 1.68 -12.62 14.99
CA GLY A 31 1.88 -11.87 16.23
C GLY A 31 0.59 -11.22 16.74
N SER A 32 0.68 -10.56 17.87
CA SER A 32 -0.44 -9.76 18.41
C SER A 32 -0.72 -8.55 17.51
N SER A 33 -1.95 -8.02 17.60
CA SER A 33 -2.36 -6.84 16.84
C SER A 33 -1.37 -5.69 17.06
N GLY A 34 -0.90 -5.11 15.97
CA GLY A 34 0.05 -3.99 16.00
C GLY A 34 1.52 -4.37 16.20
N SER A 35 1.85 -5.67 16.31
CA SER A 35 3.23 -6.11 16.61
C SER A 35 4.26 -5.73 15.53
N VAL A 36 3.86 -5.58 14.28
CA VAL A 36 4.73 -5.19 13.18
C VAL A 36 4.32 -3.87 12.51
N SER A 37 3.26 -3.25 12.97
CA SER A 37 2.74 -2.01 12.36
C SER A 37 3.74 -0.85 12.41
N TYR A 38 4.63 -0.82 13.38
CA TYR A 38 5.68 0.19 13.48
C TYR A 38 6.70 0.15 12.34
N LEU A 39 6.77 -0.97 11.61
CA LEU A 39 7.65 -1.13 10.45
C LEU A 39 7.05 -0.49 9.19
N PHE A 40 5.80 -0.08 9.23
CA PHE A 40 5.08 0.49 8.11
C PHE A 40 4.66 1.94 8.39
N LYS A 41 4.71 2.74 7.34
CA LYS A 41 4.28 4.12 7.36
C LYS A 41 3.08 4.30 6.44
N LYS A 42 2.08 5.03 6.91
CA LYS A 42 0.89 5.36 6.12
C LYS A 42 1.22 6.45 5.10
N ILE A 43 1.00 6.16 3.82
CA ILE A 43 1.24 7.10 2.72
C ILE A 43 0.01 7.24 1.84
N GLY A 44 -0.15 8.42 1.24
CA GLY A 44 -1.12 8.65 0.19
C GLY A 44 -0.49 8.43 -1.18
N VAL A 45 -1.20 7.73 -2.06
CA VAL A 45 -0.78 7.48 -3.45
C VAL A 45 -1.83 8.07 -4.39
N ILE A 46 -1.41 9.01 -5.23
CA ILE A 46 -2.26 9.70 -6.19
C ILE A 46 -1.72 9.42 -7.59
N THR A 47 -2.53 8.77 -8.43
CA THR A 47 -2.12 8.38 -9.78
C THR A 47 -2.91 9.14 -10.82
N PHE A 48 -2.19 9.67 -11.81
CA PHE A 48 -2.78 10.27 -13.03
C PHE A 48 -2.34 9.46 -14.24
N GLU A 49 -3.28 8.97 -15.01
CA GLU A 49 -3.02 8.22 -16.24
C GLU A 49 -3.18 9.11 -17.47
N GLY A 50 -2.35 8.86 -18.50
CA GLY A 50 -2.46 9.52 -19.79
C GLY A 50 -2.21 11.03 -19.77
N ILE A 51 -1.29 11.49 -18.96
CA ILE A 51 -1.00 12.92 -18.79
C ILE A 51 0.02 13.39 -19.84
N GLU A 52 -0.33 14.46 -20.57
CA GLU A 52 0.56 15.10 -21.54
C GLU A 52 1.37 16.23 -20.91
N ASN A 53 0.77 17.01 -20.02
CA ASN A 53 1.42 18.16 -19.38
C ASN A 53 1.88 17.83 -17.95
N LYS A 54 2.96 17.05 -17.84
CA LYS A 54 3.52 16.61 -16.58
C LYS A 54 4.14 17.75 -15.74
N ASP A 55 4.73 18.73 -16.40
CA ASP A 55 5.41 19.84 -15.72
C ASP A 55 4.45 20.65 -14.86
N GLU A 56 3.24 20.91 -15.34
CA GLU A 56 2.22 21.61 -14.57
C GLU A 56 1.77 20.81 -13.35
N LEU A 57 1.59 19.49 -13.51
CA LEU A 57 1.27 18.60 -12.39
C LEU A 57 2.36 18.59 -11.34
N ILE A 58 3.61 18.52 -11.75
CA ILE A 58 4.77 18.53 -10.85
C ILE A 58 4.82 19.86 -10.07
N ASP A 59 4.59 20.98 -10.73
CA ASP A 59 4.58 22.29 -10.08
C ASP A 59 3.47 22.38 -9.01
N LEU A 60 2.27 21.90 -9.32
CA LEU A 60 1.16 21.81 -8.36
C LEU A 60 1.49 20.89 -7.18
N ALA A 61 2.12 19.76 -7.47
CA ALA A 61 2.55 18.82 -6.45
C ALA A 61 3.54 19.44 -5.47
N ILE A 62 4.51 20.17 -5.97
CA ILE A 62 5.51 20.87 -5.15
C ILE A 62 4.83 21.89 -4.22
N GLU A 63 3.82 22.60 -4.69
CA GLU A 63 3.06 23.57 -3.87
C GLU A 63 2.32 22.91 -2.70
N THR A 64 2.01 21.62 -2.79
CA THR A 64 1.28 20.87 -1.76
C THR A 64 2.17 20.04 -0.83
N ASP A 65 3.48 20.27 -0.84
CA ASP A 65 4.46 19.52 -0.04
C ASP A 65 4.40 18.01 -0.27
N ILE A 66 4.34 17.60 -1.54
CA ILE A 66 4.43 16.19 -1.92
C ILE A 66 5.82 15.64 -1.57
N ASP A 67 5.87 14.43 -1.00
CA ASP A 67 7.12 13.82 -0.56
C ASP A 67 7.97 13.32 -1.72
N ASP A 68 7.34 12.72 -2.74
CA ASP A 68 8.04 12.15 -3.89
C ASP A 68 7.05 11.92 -5.05
N TYR A 69 7.59 11.65 -6.23
CA TYR A 69 6.80 11.27 -7.40
C TYR A 69 7.57 10.31 -8.30
N GLU A 70 6.83 9.53 -9.08
CA GLU A 70 7.38 8.68 -10.14
C GLU A 70 6.78 9.08 -11.48
N ASP A 71 7.64 9.24 -12.47
CA ASP A 71 7.28 9.50 -13.86
C ASP A 71 7.37 8.19 -14.65
N ASP A 72 6.20 7.61 -14.97
CA ASP A 72 6.09 6.34 -15.65
C ASP A 72 5.41 6.55 -17.03
N GLU A 73 6.22 6.77 -18.05
CA GLU A 73 5.81 7.03 -19.43
C GLU A 73 4.73 8.14 -19.55
N LYS A 74 3.46 7.73 -19.65
CA LYS A 74 2.31 8.65 -19.72
C LYS A 74 1.64 8.88 -18.38
N ASP A 75 2.07 8.18 -17.35
CA ASP A 75 1.46 8.20 -16.04
C ASP A 75 2.34 8.96 -15.05
N MET A 76 1.70 9.58 -14.08
CA MET A 76 2.37 10.22 -12.95
C MET A 76 1.81 9.68 -11.65
N ILE A 77 2.70 9.31 -10.74
CA ILE A 77 2.35 8.80 -9.41
C ILE A 77 2.97 9.71 -8.36
N PHE A 78 2.13 10.28 -7.49
CA PHE A 78 2.57 11.16 -6.41
C PHE A 78 2.40 10.47 -5.06
N PHE A 79 3.41 10.62 -4.20
CA PHE A 79 3.42 10.07 -2.85
C PHE A 79 3.35 11.22 -1.84
N THR A 80 2.38 11.14 -0.93
CA THR A 80 2.14 12.15 0.08
C THR A 80 2.16 11.53 1.47
N SER A 81 2.36 12.37 2.50
CA SER A 81 2.00 11.96 3.85
C SER A 81 0.47 11.78 3.95
N SER A 82 0.00 10.98 4.89
CA SER A 82 -1.44 10.82 5.12
C SER A 82 -2.12 12.15 5.51
N GLU A 83 -1.38 13.06 6.13
CA GLU A 83 -1.86 14.38 6.51
C GLU A 83 -2.10 15.30 5.30
N ASN A 84 -1.22 15.25 4.30
CA ASN A 84 -1.29 16.09 3.10
C ASN A 84 -2.13 15.48 1.98
N PHE A 85 -2.60 14.26 2.14
CA PHE A 85 -3.28 13.52 1.08
C PHE A 85 -4.51 14.22 0.53
N LEU A 86 -5.46 14.57 1.41
CA LEU A 86 -6.69 15.25 0.99
C LEU A 86 -6.43 16.66 0.47
N LYS A 87 -5.49 17.37 1.06
CA LYS A 87 -5.08 18.71 0.63
C LYS A 87 -4.51 18.69 -0.79
N SER A 88 -3.66 17.71 -1.08
CA SER A 88 -3.07 17.55 -2.41
C SER A 88 -4.12 17.25 -3.47
N ILE A 89 -5.05 16.34 -3.18
CA ILE A 89 -6.17 16.01 -4.08
C ILE A 89 -7.00 17.26 -4.37
N ASP A 90 -7.31 18.05 -3.34
CA ASP A 90 -8.13 19.26 -3.48
C ASP A 90 -7.45 20.28 -4.40
N VAL A 91 -6.15 20.50 -4.25
CA VAL A 91 -5.37 21.40 -5.12
C VAL A 91 -5.38 20.92 -6.56
N PHE A 92 -5.18 19.62 -6.81
CA PHE A 92 -5.26 19.08 -8.17
C PHE A 92 -6.64 19.30 -8.79
N LYS A 93 -7.71 19.00 -8.07
CA LYS A 93 -9.09 19.16 -8.55
C LYS A 93 -9.44 20.61 -8.84
N LYS A 94 -8.98 21.55 -8.02
CA LYS A 94 -9.20 22.99 -8.25
C LYS A 94 -8.53 23.49 -9.52
N ASN A 95 -7.49 22.83 -9.98
CA ASN A 95 -6.78 23.13 -11.22
C ASN A 95 -7.19 22.24 -12.38
N ASN A 96 -8.35 21.58 -12.28
CA ASN A 96 -8.96 20.72 -13.30
C ASN A 96 -8.20 19.41 -13.57
N TYR A 97 -7.41 18.94 -12.62
CA TYR A 97 -6.77 17.63 -12.68
C TYR A 97 -7.50 16.65 -11.77
N VAL A 98 -8.14 15.66 -12.37
CA VAL A 98 -8.85 14.61 -11.63
C VAL A 98 -7.99 13.34 -11.60
N PRO A 99 -7.55 12.86 -10.42
CA PRO A 99 -6.77 11.64 -10.33
C PRO A 99 -7.51 10.42 -10.87
N SER A 100 -6.78 9.53 -11.53
CA SER A 100 -7.31 8.25 -11.98
C SER A 100 -7.51 7.28 -10.82
N SER A 101 -6.62 7.33 -9.81
CA SER A 101 -6.79 6.61 -8.56
C SER A 101 -6.21 7.40 -7.39
N MET A 102 -6.77 7.15 -6.21
CA MET A 102 -6.38 7.79 -4.95
C MET A 102 -6.48 6.73 -3.85
N GLU A 103 -5.36 6.39 -3.24
CA GLU A 103 -5.31 5.34 -2.23
C GLU A 103 -4.42 5.75 -1.07
N VAL A 104 -4.74 5.23 0.12
CA VAL A 104 -3.86 5.31 1.29
C VAL A 104 -3.33 3.91 1.54
N GLU A 105 -2.02 3.78 1.54
CA GLU A 105 -1.33 2.50 1.68
C GLU A 105 -0.37 2.51 2.87
N MET A 106 -0.01 1.31 3.32
CA MET A 106 1.05 1.13 4.30
C MET A 106 2.33 0.75 3.57
N GLN A 107 3.39 1.51 3.75
CA GLN A 107 4.68 1.28 3.11
C GLN A 107 5.77 1.02 4.15
N ALA A 108 6.58 -0.02 3.93
CA ALA A 108 7.68 -0.36 4.81
C ALA A 108 8.90 0.53 4.53
N ASP A 109 9.54 1.00 5.59
CA ASP A 109 10.79 1.78 5.48
C ASP A 109 11.98 0.89 5.09
N THR A 110 12.02 -0.33 5.61
CA THR A 110 13.07 -1.31 5.32
C THR A 110 12.49 -2.47 4.54
N LYS A 111 13.07 -2.74 3.37
CA LYS A 111 12.62 -3.81 2.48
C LYS A 111 13.55 -5.01 2.52
N VAL A 112 12.99 -6.19 2.26
CA VAL A 112 13.70 -7.48 2.26
C VAL A 112 13.57 -8.14 0.90
N LYS A 113 14.67 -8.65 0.36
CA LYS A 113 14.68 -9.44 -0.87
C LYS A 113 14.59 -10.93 -0.54
N LEU A 114 13.85 -11.66 -1.34
CA LEU A 114 13.73 -13.10 -1.25
C LEU A 114 14.42 -13.78 -2.44
N THR A 115 14.78 -15.06 -2.26
CA THR A 115 15.18 -15.92 -3.38
C THR A 115 13.98 -16.18 -4.28
N ASP A 116 14.21 -16.63 -5.51
CA ASP A 116 13.10 -16.93 -6.44
C ASP A 116 12.15 -18.00 -5.89
N ASP A 117 12.68 -19.06 -5.28
CA ASP A 117 11.86 -20.13 -4.67
C ASP A 117 11.01 -19.59 -3.49
N ASP A 118 11.61 -18.79 -2.63
CA ASP A 118 10.92 -18.17 -1.51
C ASP A 118 9.87 -17.17 -1.98
N ASN A 119 10.16 -16.47 -3.07
CA ASN A 119 9.25 -15.52 -3.68
C ASN A 119 7.98 -16.20 -4.20
N ASP A 120 8.11 -17.34 -4.87
CA ASP A 120 6.97 -18.13 -5.34
C ASP A 120 6.09 -18.60 -4.17
N SER A 121 6.70 -19.08 -3.10
CA SER A 121 6.00 -19.48 -1.88
C SER A 121 5.29 -18.30 -1.22
N PHE A 122 5.93 -17.14 -1.22
CA PHE A 122 5.38 -15.92 -0.65
C PHE A 122 4.17 -15.40 -1.44
N VAL A 123 4.22 -15.45 -2.77
CA VAL A 123 3.08 -15.10 -3.63
C VAL A 123 1.87 -15.99 -3.31
N LYS A 124 2.06 -17.29 -3.15
CA LYS A 124 1.00 -18.23 -2.76
C LYS A 124 0.42 -17.89 -1.37
N PHE A 125 1.27 -17.48 -0.45
CA PHE A 125 0.87 -17.03 0.86
C PHE A 125 -0.01 -15.77 0.79
N LEU A 126 0.40 -14.77 0.01
CA LEU A 126 -0.39 -13.56 -0.20
C LEU A 126 -1.74 -13.86 -0.85
N ASP A 127 -1.76 -14.71 -1.86
CA ASP A 127 -2.99 -15.12 -2.53
C ASP A 127 -3.95 -15.81 -1.55
N ALA A 128 -3.44 -16.68 -0.69
CA ALA A 128 -4.24 -17.36 0.32
C ALA A 128 -4.85 -16.39 1.34
N LEU A 129 -4.11 -15.35 1.72
CA LEU A 129 -4.64 -14.29 2.59
C LEU A 129 -5.72 -13.47 1.90
N GLU A 130 -5.49 -13.09 0.65
CA GLU A 130 -6.43 -12.27 -0.12
C GLU A 130 -7.73 -12.99 -0.45
N GLU A 131 -7.73 -14.32 -0.49
CA GLU A 131 -8.94 -15.13 -0.66
C GLU A 131 -9.87 -15.13 0.55
N LEU A 132 -9.39 -14.74 1.74
CA LEU A 132 -10.23 -14.65 2.93
C LEU A 132 -11.17 -13.45 2.84
N ASP A 133 -12.46 -13.67 3.07
CA ASP A 133 -13.50 -12.66 2.90
C ASP A 133 -13.28 -11.41 3.76
N ASP A 134 -12.77 -11.58 4.97
CA ASP A 134 -12.58 -10.49 5.92
C ASP A 134 -11.29 -9.71 5.69
N VAL A 135 -10.39 -10.18 4.83
CA VAL A 135 -9.13 -9.50 4.50
C VAL A 135 -9.40 -8.41 3.46
N GLN A 136 -9.06 -7.19 3.80
CA GLN A 136 -9.23 -6.02 2.93
C GLN A 136 -7.95 -5.71 2.16
N ASN A 137 -6.82 -5.61 2.85
CA ASN A 137 -5.52 -5.33 2.26
C ASN A 137 -4.42 -6.15 2.94
N VAL A 138 -3.39 -6.50 2.18
CA VAL A 138 -2.19 -7.16 2.67
C VAL A 138 -0.98 -6.35 2.23
N TYR A 139 -0.15 -5.96 3.18
CA TYR A 139 1.09 -5.23 2.92
C TYR A 139 2.29 -6.03 3.42
N SER A 140 3.40 -5.90 2.73
CA SER A 140 4.64 -6.56 3.12
C SER A 140 5.85 -5.65 2.92
N ASN A 141 6.96 -6.02 3.54
CA ASN A 141 8.23 -5.34 3.31
C ASN A 141 9.09 -6.06 2.24
N LEU A 142 8.46 -6.78 1.35
CA LEU A 142 9.15 -7.38 0.21
C LEU A 142 9.60 -6.30 -0.77
N ASP A 143 10.85 -6.42 -1.21
CA ASP A 143 11.40 -5.62 -2.29
C ASP A 143 11.22 -6.38 -3.61
N TYR A 144 10.30 -5.91 -4.43
CA TYR A 144 9.96 -6.52 -5.73
C TYR A 144 10.97 -6.20 -6.82
#